data_370a0850ae54b68369d185f8730bdbd5
#
_entry.id   370a0850ae54b68369d185f8730bdbd5
#
_cell.length_a   1.000
_cell.length_b   1.000
_cell.length_c   1.000
_cell.angle_alpha   90.00
_cell.angle_beta   90.00
_cell.angle_gamma   90.00
#
_symmetry.space_group_name_H-M   'P 1'
#
loop_
_entity.id
_entity.type
_entity.pdbx_description
1 polymer ?
#
loop_
_entity_poly.entity_id
_entity_poly.type
_entity_poly.pdbx_seq_one_letter_code
_entity_poly.pdbx_strand_id
1 'polypeptide(L)'
;MYLFLESAAGTAAAGSSASMILMFVVLIVVFYFFMIRPENKRKKEAQQMRDSLKVGDNITTIGGIIGDIVSIKDDSIVIETTTDRVRVEFAKFAVSTNNTAEKEAAKQKAAALAARKEQKEKEKKEKQAKKEK
;
A
#
# COMPACT_ATOMS: atom_id res chain seq x y z
N MET A 1 -34.46 -39.66 25.31
CA MET A 1 -33.58 -39.03 24.32
C MET A 1 -33.56 -37.50 24.36
N TYR A 2 -34.46 -36.89 25.10
CA TYR A 2 -34.54 -35.42 25.24
C TYR A 2 -33.89 -34.83 26.49
N LEU A 3 -33.41 -35.65 27.41
CA LEU A 3 -32.75 -35.22 28.66
C LEU A 3 -31.28 -34.85 28.52
N PHE A 4 -30.65 -35.19 27.40
CA PHE A 4 -29.23 -34.82 27.13
C PHE A 4 -29.03 -33.45 26.53
N LEU A 5 -30.10 -32.84 26.00
CA LEU A 5 -30.02 -31.50 25.38
C LEU A 5 -30.16 -30.34 26.38
N GLU A 6 -30.69 -30.63 27.55
CA GLU A 6 -30.98 -29.58 28.56
C GLU A 6 -29.80 -29.27 29.48
N SER A 7 -28.82 -30.18 29.55
CA SER A 7 -27.62 -29.98 30.38
C SER A 7 -26.52 -29.15 29.74
N ALA A 8 -26.58 -28.92 28.42
CA ALA A 8 -25.58 -28.12 27.73
C ALA A 8 -25.88 -26.61 27.70
N ALA A 9 -27.13 -26.23 28.02
CA ALA A 9 -27.53 -24.82 28.00
C ALA A 9 -27.35 -24.09 29.34
N GLY A 10 -27.05 -24.81 30.42
CA GLY A 10 -26.98 -24.25 31.77
C GLY A 10 -25.64 -23.71 32.22
N THR A 11 -24.55 -24.03 31.53
CA THR A 11 -23.20 -23.63 31.96
C THR A 11 -22.60 -22.44 31.20
N ALA A 12 -23.29 -21.96 30.19
CA ALA A 12 -22.85 -20.82 29.39
C ALA A 12 -23.28 -19.44 29.95
N ALA A 13 -24.16 -19.42 30.95
CA ALA A 13 -24.83 -18.17 31.33
C ALA A 13 -24.22 -17.41 32.52
N ALA A 14 -23.34 -18.00 33.29
CA ALA A 14 -22.81 -17.35 34.52
C ALA A 14 -21.36 -16.83 34.42
N GLY A 15 -20.63 -17.22 33.37
CA GLY A 15 -19.29 -16.66 33.12
C GLY A 15 -19.23 -15.70 31.94
N SER A 16 -20.37 -15.32 31.36
CA SER A 16 -20.45 -14.94 29.97
C SER A 16 -20.39 -13.45 29.68
N SER A 17 -20.76 -12.58 30.60
CA SER A 17 -20.74 -11.15 30.28
C SER A 17 -19.31 -10.59 30.15
N ALA A 18 -18.43 -10.95 31.07
CA ALA A 18 -17.01 -10.55 30.96
C ALA A 18 -16.30 -11.21 29.79
N SER A 19 -16.61 -12.49 29.52
CA SER A 19 -16.04 -13.22 28.37
C SER A 19 -16.57 -12.68 27.04
N MET A 20 -17.86 -12.33 26.97
CA MET A 20 -18.45 -11.68 25.79
C MET A 20 -17.82 -10.32 25.52
N ILE A 21 -17.66 -9.49 26.56
CA ILE A 21 -17.04 -8.19 26.45
C ILE A 21 -15.59 -8.33 25.99
N LEU A 22 -14.84 -9.26 26.58
CA LEU A 22 -13.48 -9.55 26.16
C LEU A 22 -13.41 -9.98 24.68
N MET A 23 -14.30 -10.85 24.25
CA MET A 23 -14.39 -11.29 22.85
C MET A 23 -14.69 -10.13 21.91
N PHE A 24 -15.61 -9.22 22.31
CA PHE A 24 -15.91 -8.01 21.53
C PHE A 24 -14.71 -7.07 21.46
N VAL A 25 -14.01 -6.88 22.56
CA VAL A 25 -12.79 -6.03 22.58
C VAL A 25 -11.71 -6.61 21.65
N VAL A 26 -11.48 -7.92 21.71
CA VAL A 26 -10.54 -8.59 20.80
C VAL A 26 -10.97 -8.43 19.34
N LEU A 27 -12.26 -8.61 19.05
CA LEU A 27 -12.82 -8.42 17.72
C LEU A 27 -12.60 -6.99 17.20
N ILE A 28 -12.87 -5.99 18.03
CA ILE A 28 -12.66 -4.58 17.69
C ILE A 28 -11.18 -4.29 17.45
N VAL A 29 -10.28 -4.80 18.27
CA VAL A 29 -8.83 -4.64 18.10
C VAL A 29 -8.34 -5.26 16.80
N VAL A 30 -8.77 -6.48 16.49
CA VAL A 30 -8.43 -7.15 15.23
C VAL A 30 -8.97 -6.36 14.04
N PHE A 31 -10.22 -5.92 14.11
CA PHE A 31 -10.86 -5.13 13.06
C PHE A 31 -10.15 -3.77 12.87
N TYR A 32 -9.78 -3.11 13.94
CA TYR A 32 -9.01 -1.88 13.94
C TYR A 32 -7.65 -2.08 13.26
N PHE A 33 -6.94 -3.13 13.65
CA PHE A 33 -5.61 -3.42 13.09
C PHE A 33 -5.67 -3.81 11.61
N PHE A 34 -6.68 -4.58 11.21
CA PHE A 34 -6.79 -5.05 9.83
C PHE A 34 -7.36 -4.01 8.87
N MET A 35 -8.26 -3.15 9.32
CA MET A 35 -8.98 -2.23 8.44
C MET A 35 -8.44 -0.79 8.49
N ILE A 36 -8.18 -0.27 9.68
CA ILE A 36 -7.80 1.14 9.84
C ILE A 36 -6.31 1.37 9.56
N ARG A 37 -5.47 0.46 9.98
CA ARG A 37 -4.01 0.57 9.81
C ARG A 37 -3.56 0.61 8.34
N PRO A 38 -4.01 -0.30 7.45
CA PRO A 38 -3.62 -0.27 6.04
C PRO A 38 -4.17 0.96 5.31
N GLU A 39 -5.35 1.43 5.67
CA GLU A 39 -5.96 2.61 5.05
C GLU A 39 -5.19 3.89 5.38
N ASN A 40 -4.80 4.08 6.62
CA ASN A 40 -3.98 5.21 7.04
C ASN A 40 -2.60 5.23 6.37
N LYS A 41 -2.03 4.06 6.14
CA LYS A 41 -0.77 3.95 5.41
C LYS A 41 -0.93 4.40 3.96
N ARG A 42 -1.97 3.94 3.27
CA ARG A 42 -2.27 4.35 1.89
C ARG A 42 -2.53 5.85 1.76
N LYS A 43 -3.25 6.44 2.72
CA LYS A 43 -3.49 7.90 2.75
C LYS A 43 -2.19 8.69 2.90
N LYS A 44 -1.29 8.24 3.77
CA LYS A 44 0.03 8.87 3.95
C LYS A 44 0.90 8.74 2.69
N GLU A 45 0.93 7.58 2.07
CA GLU A 45 1.68 7.36 0.83
C GLU A 45 1.15 8.23 -0.32
N ALA A 46 -0.17 8.34 -0.46
CA ALA A 46 -0.80 9.22 -1.43
C ALA A 46 -0.47 10.71 -1.18
N GLN A 47 -0.50 11.13 0.09
CA GLN A 47 -0.13 12.49 0.46
C GLN A 47 1.34 12.78 0.18
N GLN A 48 2.24 11.88 0.57
CA GLN A 48 3.67 11.99 0.29
C GLN A 48 3.95 12.05 -1.21
N MET A 49 3.26 11.23 -2.00
CA MET A 49 3.38 11.29 -3.47
C MET A 49 2.98 12.66 -4.00
N ARG A 50 1.88 13.23 -3.52
CA ARG A 50 1.42 14.57 -3.92
C ARG A 50 2.37 15.68 -3.50
N ASP A 51 2.95 15.57 -2.32
CA ASP A 51 3.92 16.54 -1.80
C ASP A 51 5.27 16.45 -2.51
N SER A 52 5.59 15.31 -3.08
CA SER A 52 6.85 15.06 -3.81
C SER A 52 6.77 15.33 -5.32
N LEU A 53 5.64 15.82 -5.83
CA LEU A 53 5.49 16.18 -7.24
C LEU A 53 6.48 17.27 -7.65
N LYS A 54 7.08 17.09 -8.81
CA LYS A 54 8.05 18.03 -9.40
C LYS A 54 7.62 18.43 -10.79
N VAL A 55 8.06 19.61 -11.21
CA VAL A 55 7.90 20.05 -12.60
C VAL A 55 8.65 19.09 -13.52
N GLY A 56 8.00 18.64 -14.59
CA GLY A 56 8.51 17.65 -15.51
C GLY A 56 8.07 16.21 -15.22
N ASP A 57 7.42 15.98 -14.09
CA ASP A 57 6.85 14.65 -13.78
C ASP A 57 5.65 14.35 -14.66
N ASN A 58 5.57 13.12 -15.17
CA ASN A 58 4.39 12.63 -15.87
C ASN A 58 3.42 12.03 -14.86
N ILE A 59 2.19 12.51 -14.87
CA ILE A 59 1.15 12.09 -13.93
C ILE A 59 -0.11 11.61 -14.63
N THR A 60 -0.88 10.82 -13.91
CA THR A 60 -2.25 10.46 -14.28
C THR A 60 -3.21 11.00 -13.22
N THR A 61 -4.26 11.68 -13.66
CA THR A 61 -5.31 12.17 -12.77
C THR A 61 -6.35 11.09 -12.47
N ILE A 62 -7.17 11.30 -11.45
CA ILE A 62 -8.28 10.38 -11.09
C ILE A 62 -9.23 10.19 -12.27
N GLY A 63 -9.43 11.23 -13.10
CA GLY A 63 -10.26 11.16 -14.31
C GLY A 63 -9.61 10.46 -15.51
N GLY A 64 -8.35 9.99 -15.36
CA GLY A 64 -7.63 9.32 -16.44
C GLY A 64 -6.88 10.24 -17.40
N ILE A 65 -6.76 11.51 -17.11
CA ILE A 65 -5.98 12.46 -17.91
C ILE A 65 -4.50 12.30 -17.60
N ILE A 66 -3.70 12.10 -18.63
CA ILE A 66 -2.25 11.94 -18.54
C ILE A 66 -1.58 13.19 -19.08
N GLY A 67 -0.59 13.69 -18.37
CA GLY A 67 0.17 14.85 -18.81
C GLY A 67 1.40 15.10 -17.97
N ASP A 68 2.21 16.03 -18.42
CA ASP A 68 3.44 16.43 -17.75
C ASP A 68 3.20 17.71 -16.93
N ILE A 69 3.74 17.77 -15.73
CA ILE A 69 3.62 18.92 -14.84
C ILE A 69 4.46 20.07 -15.40
N VAL A 70 3.82 21.18 -15.66
CA VAL A 70 4.46 22.42 -16.14
C VAL A 70 4.67 23.41 -15.01
N SER A 71 3.75 23.45 -14.04
CA SER A 71 3.82 24.37 -12.89
C SER A 71 3.17 23.74 -11.67
N ILE A 72 3.70 24.04 -10.49
CA ILE A 72 3.17 23.61 -9.21
C ILE A 72 2.85 24.84 -8.38
N LYS A 73 1.62 24.90 -7.90
CA LYS A 73 1.13 25.89 -6.92
C LYS A 73 0.92 25.21 -5.57
N ASP A 74 0.50 25.96 -4.56
CA ASP A 74 0.30 25.41 -3.20
C ASP A 74 -0.73 24.27 -3.16
N ASP A 75 -1.90 24.46 -3.78
CA ASP A 75 -3.00 23.48 -3.78
C ASP A 75 -3.33 22.92 -5.16
N SER A 76 -2.68 23.40 -6.20
CA SER A 76 -2.96 23.03 -7.59
C SER A 76 -1.69 22.79 -8.38
N ILE A 77 -1.86 22.11 -9.48
CA ILE A 77 -0.82 21.88 -10.49
C ILE A 77 -1.35 22.19 -11.87
N VAL A 78 -0.49 22.65 -12.73
CA VAL A 78 -0.79 22.83 -14.16
C VAL A 78 -0.09 21.71 -14.91
N ILE A 79 -0.86 20.93 -15.66
CA ILE A 79 -0.34 19.88 -16.52
C ILE A 79 -0.52 20.25 -17.99
N GLU A 80 0.37 19.77 -18.83
CA GLU A 80 0.30 19.87 -20.28
C GLU A 80 0.05 18.48 -20.86
N THR A 81 -1.02 18.33 -21.63
CA THR A 81 -1.35 17.07 -22.29
C THR A 81 -0.36 16.76 -23.41
N THR A 82 -0.06 15.48 -23.59
CA THR A 82 1.02 15.02 -24.49
C THR A 82 0.69 15.28 -25.97
N THR A 83 -0.57 15.19 -26.37
CA THR A 83 -0.97 15.22 -27.78
C THR A 83 -1.17 16.65 -28.30
N ASP A 84 -2.00 17.42 -27.60
CA ASP A 84 -2.40 18.75 -28.09
C ASP A 84 -1.73 19.91 -27.33
N ARG A 85 -0.87 19.59 -26.37
CA ARG A 85 -0.18 20.55 -25.50
C ARG A 85 -1.12 21.55 -24.83
N VAL A 86 -2.29 21.06 -24.46
CA VAL A 86 -3.27 21.86 -23.73
C VAL A 86 -2.88 21.91 -22.27
N ARG A 87 -2.81 23.11 -21.71
CA ARG A 87 -2.52 23.31 -20.29
C ARG A 87 -3.82 23.32 -19.51
N VAL A 88 -3.90 22.47 -18.50
CA VAL A 88 -5.07 22.37 -17.63
C VAL A 88 -4.60 22.41 -16.18
N GLU A 89 -5.29 23.19 -15.36
CA GLU A 89 -5.02 23.26 -13.93
C GLU A 89 -5.88 22.24 -13.19
N PHE A 90 -5.24 21.45 -12.36
CA PHE A 90 -5.88 20.46 -11.49
C PHE A 90 -5.51 20.72 -10.04
N ALA A 91 -6.44 20.42 -9.14
CA ALA A 91 -6.11 20.37 -7.71
C ALA A 91 -5.15 19.21 -7.43
N LYS A 92 -4.23 19.36 -6.49
CA LYS A 92 -3.26 18.31 -6.12
C LYS A 92 -3.93 16.99 -5.72
N PHE A 93 -5.09 17.05 -5.08
CA PHE A 93 -5.82 15.82 -4.70
C PHE A 93 -6.33 15.02 -5.91
N ALA A 94 -6.46 15.63 -7.08
CA ALA A 94 -6.90 14.96 -8.30
C ALA A 94 -5.80 14.11 -8.95
N VAL A 95 -4.57 14.20 -8.50
CA VAL A 95 -3.47 13.35 -8.95
C VAL A 95 -3.66 11.95 -8.37
N SER A 96 -3.78 10.97 -9.25
CA SER A 96 -3.89 9.55 -8.87
C SER A 96 -2.52 8.90 -8.75
N THR A 97 -1.68 9.09 -9.75
CA THR A 97 -0.41 8.38 -9.88
C THR A 97 0.66 9.30 -10.46
N ASN A 98 1.89 9.17 -9.94
CA ASN A 98 3.08 9.75 -10.55
C ASN A 98 3.80 8.67 -11.36
N ASN A 99 3.60 8.69 -12.67
CA ASN A 99 4.16 7.69 -13.58
C ASN A 99 5.69 7.73 -13.62
N THR A 100 6.30 8.90 -13.46
CA THR A 100 7.75 9.05 -13.43
C THR A 100 8.34 8.38 -12.19
N ALA A 101 7.77 8.64 -11.01
CA ALA A 101 8.21 8.04 -9.77
C ALA A 101 7.99 6.52 -9.75
N GLU A 102 6.89 6.03 -10.31
CA GLU A 102 6.64 4.59 -10.43
C GLU A 102 7.66 3.90 -11.34
N LYS A 103 8.01 4.50 -12.46
CA LYS A 103 9.03 3.96 -13.37
C LYS A 103 10.39 3.91 -12.71
N GLU A 104 10.77 4.95 -11.98
CA GLU A 104 12.03 4.98 -11.23
C GLU A 104 12.05 3.95 -10.10
N ALA A 105 10.96 3.83 -9.34
CA ALA A 105 10.83 2.82 -8.31
C ALA A 105 10.87 1.39 -8.86
N ALA A 106 10.25 1.15 -10.01
CA ALA A 106 10.30 -0.14 -10.70
C ALA A 106 11.71 -0.48 -11.19
N LYS A 107 12.45 0.49 -11.74
CA LYS A 107 13.85 0.31 -12.13
C LYS A 107 14.75 0.00 -10.93
N GLN A 108 14.57 0.70 -9.81
CA GLN A 108 15.34 0.45 -8.60
C GLN A 108 15.04 -0.94 -8.02
N LYS A 109 13.78 -1.36 -8.00
CA LYS A 109 13.39 -2.71 -7.55
C LYS A 109 13.95 -3.80 -8.46
N ALA A 110 13.92 -3.60 -9.77
CA ALA A 110 14.49 -4.54 -10.73
C ALA A 110 16.02 -4.66 -10.57
N ALA A 111 16.73 -3.54 -10.38
CA ALA A 111 18.16 -3.52 -10.12
C ALA A 111 18.51 -4.21 -8.79
N ALA A 112 17.76 -3.97 -7.73
CA ALA A 112 17.94 -4.61 -6.43
C ALA A 112 17.69 -6.12 -6.49
N LEU A 113 16.67 -6.55 -7.24
CA LEU A 113 16.38 -7.98 -7.46
C LEU A 113 17.49 -8.68 -8.26
N ALA A 114 18.02 -8.04 -9.29
CA ALA A 114 19.13 -8.56 -10.07
C ALA A 114 20.40 -8.72 -9.22
N ALA A 115 20.76 -7.70 -8.45
CA ALA A 115 21.90 -7.75 -7.53
C ALA A 115 21.74 -8.85 -6.47
N ARG A 116 20.54 -9.04 -5.94
CA ARG A 116 20.25 -10.11 -4.96
C ARG A 116 20.34 -11.51 -5.57
N LYS A 117 19.95 -11.66 -6.84
CA LYS A 117 20.10 -12.93 -7.55
C LYS A 117 21.56 -13.29 -7.79
N GLU A 118 22.37 -12.33 -8.20
CA GLU A 118 23.82 -12.54 -8.39
C GLU A 118 24.54 -12.92 -7.10
N GLN A 119 24.18 -12.25 -5.99
CA GLN A 119 24.75 -12.60 -4.68
C GLN A 119 24.40 -14.02 -4.24
N LYS A 120 23.13 -14.42 -4.43
CA LYS A 120 22.71 -15.80 -4.11
C LYS A 120 23.38 -16.84 -4.99
N GLU A 121 23.64 -16.53 -6.24
CA GLU A 121 24.34 -17.45 -7.16
C GLU A 121 25.81 -17.59 -6.78
N LYS A 122 26.48 -16.51 -6.42
CA LYS A 122 27.85 -16.53 -5.91
C LYS A 122 27.96 -17.32 -4.61
N GLU A 123 27.04 -17.12 -3.70
CA GLU A 123 27.00 -17.85 -2.42
C GLU A 123 26.74 -19.35 -2.63
N LYS A 124 25.90 -19.73 -3.58
CA LYS A 124 25.68 -21.14 -3.94
C LYS A 124 26.93 -21.76 -4.56
N LYS A 125 27.61 -21.07 -5.45
CA LYS A 125 28.86 -21.55 -6.07
C LYS A 125 29.97 -21.72 -5.03
N GLU A 126 30.08 -20.80 -4.09
CA GLU A 126 31.05 -20.87 -3.00
C GLU A 126 30.78 -22.02 -2.03
N LYS A 127 29.50 -22.25 -1.70
CA LYS A 127 29.10 -23.41 -0.87
C LYS A 127 29.32 -24.76 -1.57
N GLN A 128 29.12 -24.81 -2.89
CA GLN A 128 29.42 -26.01 -3.67
C GLN A 128 30.92 -26.28 -3.76
N ALA A 129 31.74 -25.27 -4.03
CA ALA A 129 33.20 -25.39 -4.05
C ALA A 129 33.78 -25.84 -2.71
N LYS A 130 33.15 -25.46 -1.60
CA LYS A 130 33.55 -25.84 -0.25
C LYS A 130 33.15 -27.27 0.14
N LYS A 131 32.20 -27.85 -0.57
CA LYS A 131 31.68 -29.22 -0.35
C LYS A 131 32.44 -30.27 -1.13
N GLU A 132 33.17 -29.87 -2.17
CA GLU A 132 34.01 -30.77 -3.02
C GLU A 132 35.47 -30.86 -2.55
N LYS A 133 35.86 -30.14 -1.52
CA LYS A 133 37.18 -30.22 -0.86
C LYS A 133 37.09 -31.05 0.45
#